data_8cd27d198ff91e662a36cf57dc7f2a71
#
_entry.id   8cd27d198ff91e662a36cf57dc7f2a71
#
_cell.length_a   1.000
_cell.length_b   1.000
_cell.length_c   1.000
_cell.angle_alpha   90.00
_cell.angle_beta   90.00
_cell.angle_gamma   90.00
#
_symmetry.space_group_name_H-M   'P 1'
#
loop_
_entity.id
_entity.type
_entity.pdbx_description
1 polymer ?
#
loop_
_entity_poly.entity_id
_entity_poly.type
_entity_poly.pdbx_seq_one_letter_code
_entity_poly.pdbx_strand_id
1 'polypeptide(L)'
;VTLFSAIGFIYPRQDQWWRQCKGPWLLIAYTWSLEATTGDSFRIAIFRIIGTVLGSLFGFLTMEISRGNPWGISVMISFFSVIAILIRMRPSLVPVGALTGFTTPLVAILAYQSPRGDAPIHEALLRGYMNLLGIAAALIVNLVFWPYHARTQLMYKLSDTSTLLQNWYLTMARQMLYRGFKSSPKLQAGYIELEKSIRLHLTSCEALMRVISSELSLVPKPIKIMHRIFEHLEMIFTLFMTLRMCREQEYRTGSELAVLQVLHLRQELISSVVLDLWLVAQSMITRARLPQSLPSTKRSMEEVISATALGYHELVYYNSPNNISSQRPIYDGPFLRQEAYPKLSSTSSYGERGYASHTRTMEDTMFLLAEHSILSQIVFSLECLLQLMRFMLGELRLVN
;
A
#
# COMPACT_ATOMS: atom_id res chain seq x y z
N VAL A 1 14.99 -7.79 26.33
CA VAL A 1 16.23 -8.58 26.30
C VAL A 1 17.06 -8.26 27.54
N THR A 2 17.38 -6.99 27.80
CA THR A 2 18.17 -6.55 28.94
C THR A 2 17.62 -7.01 30.30
N LEU A 3 16.30 -6.98 30.48
CA LEU A 3 15.66 -7.40 31.74
C LEU A 3 15.77 -8.91 31.98
N PHE A 4 15.61 -9.73 30.94
CA PHE A 4 15.78 -11.19 31.02
C PHE A 4 17.25 -11.60 31.15
N SER A 5 18.20 -10.89 30.51
CA SER A 5 19.62 -11.13 30.70
C SER A 5 20.09 -10.71 32.08
N ALA A 6 19.54 -9.63 32.66
CA ALA A 6 19.84 -9.18 34.00
C ALA A 6 19.51 -10.23 35.09
N ILE A 7 18.42 -11.01 34.91
CA ILE A 7 18.05 -12.09 35.84
C ILE A 7 19.17 -13.15 35.94
N GLY A 8 19.83 -13.45 34.81
CA GLY A 8 20.94 -14.42 34.80
C GLY A 8 22.25 -13.90 35.37
N PHE A 9 22.46 -12.56 35.40
CA PHE A 9 23.72 -11.96 35.80
C PHE A 9 23.70 -11.32 37.20
N ILE A 10 22.56 -10.89 37.71
CA ILE A 10 22.45 -10.12 38.96
C ILE A 10 22.35 -11.03 40.20
N TYR A 11 21.84 -12.25 40.08
CA TYR A 11 21.65 -13.15 41.24
C TYR A 11 22.54 -14.40 41.16
N PRO A 12 23.58 -14.55 42.00
CA PRO A 12 24.52 -15.68 41.95
C PRO A 12 23.89 -17.06 42.13
N ARG A 13 22.79 -17.18 42.89
CA ARG A 13 22.05 -18.45 43.04
C ARG A 13 21.25 -18.83 41.78
N GLN A 14 20.81 -17.84 41.02
CA GLN A 14 20.08 -18.05 39.77
C GLN A 14 21.01 -18.29 38.59
N ASP A 15 22.30 -17.90 38.69
CA ASP A 15 23.31 -18.17 37.66
C ASP A 15 23.51 -19.68 37.48
N GLN A 16 23.53 -20.47 38.57
CA GLN A 16 23.63 -21.93 38.44
C GLN A 16 22.39 -22.54 37.73
N TRP A 17 21.18 -22.12 38.10
CA TRP A 17 19.97 -22.55 37.44
C TRP A 17 19.95 -22.09 35.98
N TRP A 18 20.30 -20.84 35.71
CA TRP A 18 20.37 -20.28 34.36
C TRP A 18 21.33 -21.05 33.45
N ARG A 19 22.50 -21.42 33.95
CA ARG A 19 23.46 -22.24 33.20
C ARG A 19 23.01 -23.69 33.04
N GLN A 20 22.44 -24.28 34.07
CA GLN A 20 21.90 -25.65 34.03
C GLN A 20 20.74 -25.77 33.03
N CYS A 21 19.86 -24.78 33.04
CA CYS A 21 18.72 -24.73 32.13
C CYS A 21 19.05 -24.18 30.72
N LYS A 22 20.32 -23.83 30.48
CA LYS A 22 20.77 -23.25 29.20
C LYS A 22 19.98 -22.01 28.81
N GLY A 23 19.82 -21.07 29.77
CA GLY A 23 19.06 -19.81 29.63
C GLY A 23 19.31 -18.97 28.38
N PRO A 24 20.54 -18.91 27.80
CA PRO A 24 20.78 -18.21 26.56
C PRO A 24 19.81 -18.59 25.39
N TRP A 25 19.33 -19.84 25.39
CA TRP A 25 18.36 -20.28 24.37
C TRP A 25 16.99 -19.61 24.50
N LEU A 26 16.60 -19.29 25.75
CA LEU A 26 15.38 -18.51 25.99
C LEU A 26 15.51 -17.12 25.37
N LEU A 27 16.66 -16.44 25.53
CA LEU A 27 16.89 -15.11 24.96
C LEU A 27 16.90 -15.13 23.44
N ILE A 28 17.53 -16.13 22.84
CA ILE A 28 17.52 -16.31 21.38
C ILE A 28 16.11 -16.53 20.88
N ALA A 29 15.35 -17.41 21.54
CA ALA A 29 13.96 -17.67 21.16
C ALA A 29 13.07 -16.44 21.32
N TYR A 30 13.26 -15.68 22.40
CA TYR A 30 12.55 -14.43 22.66
C TYR A 30 12.83 -13.39 21.57
N THR A 31 14.10 -13.05 21.32
CA THR A 31 14.48 -12.02 20.35
C THR A 31 14.04 -12.34 18.94
N TRP A 32 14.14 -13.59 18.55
CA TRP A 32 13.72 -14.03 17.22
C TRP A 32 12.21 -14.20 17.06
N SER A 33 11.43 -14.20 18.13
CA SER A 33 9.96 -14.29 18.09
C SER A 33 9.30 -12.91 18.18
N LEU A 34 10.09 -11.85 18.41
CA LEU A 34 9.60 -10.48 18.37
C LEU A 34 9.48 -10.03 16.92
N GLU A 35 8.27 -9.79 16.47
CA GLU A 35 7.95 -9.24 15.17
C GLU A 35 7.23 -7.89 15.30
N ALA A 36 7.21 -7.13 14.21
CA ALA A 36 6.61 -5.81 14.21
C ALA A 36 5.08 -5.82 14.42
N THR A 37 4.42 -6.92 14.05
CA THR A 37 2.96 -7.06 14.19
C THR A 37 2.60 -8.25 15.07
N THR A 38 1.48 -8.13 15.80
CA THR A 38 0.97 -9.23 16.64
C THR A 38 0.62 -10.47 15.82
N GLY A 39 0.15 -10.29 14.59
CA GLY A 39 -0.20 -11.38 13.68
C GLY A 39 1.00 -12.19 13.21
N ASP A 40 2.07 -11.51 12.80
CA ASP A 40 3.31 -12.18 12.39
C ASP A 40 3.99 -12.87 13.57
N SER A 41 4.03 -12.24 14.76
CA SER A 41 4.57 -12.86 15.97
C SER A 41 3.87 -14.18 16.29
N PHE A 42 2.56 -14.24 16.18
CA PHE A 42 1.81 -15.45 16.44
C PHE A 42 2.09 -16.55 15.39
N ARG A 43 2.09 -16.18 14.11
CA ARG A 43 2.42 -17.10 13.02
C ARG A 43 3.83 -17.68 13.16
N ILE A 44 4.80 -16.82 13.42
CA ILE A 44 6.19 -17.21 13.59
C ILE A 44 6.37 -18.07 14.86
N ALA A 45 5.66 -17.75 15.94
CA ALA A 45 5.65 -18.58 17.16
C ALA A 45 5.23 -20.03 16.86
N ILE A 46 4.13 -20.22 16.12
CA ILE A 46 3.67 -21.57 15.72
C ILE A 46 4.74 -22.30 14.89
N PHE A 47 5.29 -21.63 13.87
CA PHE A 47 6.31 -22.24 13.01
C PHE A 47 7.58 -22.60 13.80
N ARG A 48 7.92 -21.79 14.81
CA ARG A 48 9.06 -22.05 15.69
C ARG A 48 8.82 -23.24 16.59
N ILE A 49 7.64 -23.38 17.17
CA ILE A 49 7.27 -24.53 17.98
C ILE A 49 7.41 -25.80 17.13
N ILE A 50 6.80 -25.81 15.93
CA ILE A 50 6.86 -26.97 15.02
C ILE A 50 8.30 -27.26 14.63
N GLY A 51 9.07 -26.26 14.19
CA GLY A 51 10.46 -26.43 13.77
C GLY A 51 11.39 -26.91 14.90
N THR A 52 11.17 -26.43 16.13
CA THR A 52 11.93 -26.87 17.30
C THR A 52 11.59 -28.29 17.68
N VAL A 53 10.31 -28.67 17.68
CA VAL A 53 9.88 -30.06 17.99
C VAL A 53 10.46 -31.03 16.97
N LEU A 54 10.33 -30.74 15.68
CA LEU A 54 10.90 -31.58 14.60
C LEU A 54 12.44 -31.65 14.71
N GLY A 55 13.11 -30.53 14.92
CA GLY A 55 14.56 -30.48 15.03
C GLY A 55 15.08 -31.22 16.27
N SER A 56 14.38 -31.10 17.41
CA SER A 56 14.72 -31.83 18.63
C SER A 56 14.51 -33.33 18.47
N LEU A 57 13.44 -33.75 17.80
CA LEU A 57 13.15 -35.14 17.46
C LEU A 57 14.26 -35.70 16.56
N PHE A 58 14.64 -35.01 15.51
CA PHE A 58 15.70 -35.45 14.59
C PHE A 58 17.06 -35.50 15.28
N GLY A 59 17.37 -34.53 16.16
CA GLY A 59 18.58 -34.54 16.97
C GLY A 59 18.63 -35.74 17.94
N PHE A 60 17.52 -36.03 18.61
CA PHE A 60 17.36 -37.21 19.46
C PHE A 60 17.57 -38.51 18.67
N LEU A 61 16.85 -38.69 17.52
CA LEU A 61 17.00 -39.83 16.65
C LEU A 61 18.44 -40.03 16.13
N THR A 62 19.13 -38.92 15.84
CA THR A 62 20.54 -38.96 15.44
C THR A 62 21.41 -39.60 16.49
N MET A 63 21.23 -39.25 17.74
CA MET A 63 22.01 -39.78 18.85
C MET A 63 21.68 -41.25 19.14
N GLU A 64 20.40 -41.59 19.13
CA GLU A 64 19.92 -42.95 19.39
C GLU A 64 20.42 -43.97 18.35
N ILE A 65 20.28 -43.59 17.06
CA ILE A 65 20.69 -44.44 15.91
C ILE A 65 22.22 -44.57 15.86
N SER A 66 22.95 -43.46 16.08
CA SER A 66 24.42 -43.44 15.99
C SER A 66 25.14 -44.04 17.19
N ARG A 67 24.42 -44.31 18.29
CA ARG A 67 24.98 -44.84 19.57
C ARG A 67 26.29 -44.17 19.99
N GLY A 68 26.40 -42.83 19.78
CA GLY A 68 27.59 -42.05 20.14
C GLY A 68 28.76 -42.14 19.15
N ASN A 69 28.65 -42.85 18.04
CA ASN A 69 29.70 -42.90 17.02
C ASN A 69 29.75 -41.57 16.22
N PRO A 70 30.88 -40.83 16.23
CA PRO A 70 30.98 -39.50 15.58
C PRO A 70 30.73 -39.52 14.09
N TRP A 71 31.17 -40.60 13.41
CA TRP A 71 30.90 -40.77 11.97
C TRP A 71 29.42 -41.00 11.70
N GLY A 72 28.74 -41.80 12.52
CA GLY A 72 27.31 -42.03 12.45
C GLY A 72 26.51 -40.74 12.69
N ILE A 73 26.91 -39.94 13.67
CA ILE A 73 26.28 -38.64 13.97
C ILE A 73 26.38 -37.72 12.76
N SER A 74 27.55 -37.57 12.12
CA SER A 74 27.74 -36.73 10.94
C SER A 74 26.87 -37.13 9.76
N VAL A 75 26.78 -38.43 9.49
CA VAL A 75 25.92 -38.96 8.40
C VAL A 75 24.45 -38.69 8.69
N MET A 76 23.98 -38.95 9.90
CA MET A 76 22.58 -38.72 10.29
C MET A 76 22.20 -37.24 10.31
N ILE A 77 23.08 -36.36 10.79
CA ILE A 77 22.85 -34.89 10.69
C ILE A 77 22.71 -34.49 9.22
N SER A 78 23.57 -34.97 8.33
CA SER A 78 23.50 -34.68 6.91
C SER A 78 22.18 -35.15 6.31
N PHE A 79 21.75 -36.33 6.64
CA PHE A 79 20.46 -36.90 6.18
C PHE A 79 19.26 -36.05 6.62
N PHE A 80 19.16 -35.73 7.90
CA PHE A 80 18.08 -34.87 8.42
C PHE A 80 18.15 -33.46 7.91
N SER A 81 19.35 -32.94 7.61
CA SER A 81 19.51 -31.62 6.98
C SER A 81 18.93 -31.58 5.59
N VAL A 82 19.03 -32.66 4.80
CA VAL A 82 18.36 -32.76 3.49
C VAL A 82 16.83 -32.67 3.66
N ILE A 83 16.28 -33.38 4.64
CA ILE A 83 14.82 -33.31 4.93
C ILE A 83 14.42 -31.86 5.33
N ALA A 84 15.21 -31.20 6.18
CA ALA A 84 14.96 -29.83 6.57
C ALA A 84 15.02 -28.86 5.37
N ILE A 85 15.93 -29.07 4.42
CA ILE A 85 16.02 -28.30 3.19
C ILE A 85 14.77 -28.53 2.31
N LEU A 86 14.30 -29.76 2.17
CA LEU A 86 13.08 -30.08 1.42
C LEU A 86 11.84 -29.37 2.02
N ILE A 87 11.74 -29.33 3.36
CA ILE A 87 10.69 -28.57 4.05
C ILE A 87 10.83 -27.08 3.73
N ARG A 88 12.06 -26.53 3.75
CA ARG A 88 12.35 -25.12 3.46
C ARG A 88 12.03 -24.71 2.03
N MET A 89 12.06 -25.63 1.07
CA MET A 89 11.72 -25.33 -0.33
C MET A 89 10.25 -24.93 -0.52
N ARG A 90 9.38 -25.25 0.43
CA ARG A 90 7.98 -24.80 0.40
C ARG A 90 7.88 -23.37 0.96
N PRO A 91 7.38 -22.37 0.18
CA PRO A 91 7.34 -20.97 0.62
C PRO A 91 6.61 -20.73 1.95
N SER A 92 5.58 -21.53 2.24
CA SER A 92 4.80 -21.43 3.49
C SER A 92 5.54 -21.98 4.70
N LEU A 93 6.53 -22.88 4.53
CA LEU A 93 7.21 -23.61 5.60
C LEU A 93 8.69 -23.23 5.75
N VAL A 94 9.15 -22.18 5.06
CA VAL A 94 10.54 -21.70 5.15
C VAL A 94 11.05 -21.56 6.57
N PRO A 95 10.31 -20.93 7.53
CA PRO A 95 10.78 -20.80 8.89
C PRO A 95 10.88 -22.14 9.62
N VAL A 96 9.97 -23.07 9.36
CA VAL A 96 9.98 -24.42 9.95
C VAL A 96 11.24 -25.19 9.52
N GLY A 97 11.50 -25.26 8.21
CA GLY A 97 12.66 -25.96 7.66
C GLY A 97 13.99 -25.35 8.14
N ALA A 98 14.09 -24.03 8.19
CA ALA A 98 15.28 -23.36 8.68
C ALA A 98 15.55 -23.68 10.15
N LEU A 99 14.51 -23.64 10.99
CA LEU A 99 14.66 -23.92 12.42
C LEU A 99 14.92 -25.41 12.71
N THR A 100 14.26 -26.32 11.98
CA THR A 100 14.54 -27.76 12.05
C THR A 100 16.00 -28.05 11.73
N GLY A 101 16.51 -27.50 10.60
CA GLY A 101 17.89 -27.69 10.17
C GLY A 101 18.92 -27.13 11.13
N PHE A 102 18.61 -26.04 11.84
CA PHE A 102 19.47 -25.47 12.86
C PHE A 102 19.40 -26.23 14.20
N THR A 103 18.23 -26.71 14.59
CA THR A 103 18.01 -27.36 15.89
C THR A 103 18.56 -28.78 15.91
N THR A 104 18.45 -29.52 14.82
CA THR A 104 18.92 -30.92 14.72
C THR A 104 20.42 -31.10 15.10
N PRO A 105 21.38 -30.41 14.42
CA PRO A 105 22.79 -30.56 14.77
C PRO A 105 23.10 -30.05 16.18
N LEU A 106 22.41 -29.01 16.61
CA LEU A 106 22.62 -28.44 17.95
C LEU A 106 22.28 -29.43 19.07
N VAL A 107 21.12 -30.08 18.97
CA VAL A 107 20.71 -31.09 19.96
C VAL A 107 21.68 -32.29 19.94
N ALA A 108 22.04 -32.76 18.74
CA ALA A 108 22.96 -33.89 18.60
C ALA A 108 24.39 -33.59 19.16
N ILE A 109 24.96 -32.43 18.80
CA ILE A 109 26.31 -32.04 19.27
C ILE A 109 26.33 -31.78 20.75
N LEU A 110 25.32 -31.11 21.31
CA LEU A 110 25.25 -30.83 22.75
C LEU A 110 25.08 -32.11 23.57
N ALA A 111 24.28 -33.07 23.09
CA ALA A 111 24.15 -34.37 23.74
C ALA A 111 25.44 -35.18 23.65
N TYR A 112 26.19 -35.14 22.53
CA TYR A 112 27.47 -35.77 22.37
C TYR A 112 28.55 -35.19 23.30
N GLN A 113 28.55 -33.88 23.51
CA GLN A 113 29.53 -33.18 24.36
C GLN A 113 29.16 -33.16 25.84
N SER A 114 28.02 -33.72 26.25
CA SER A 114 27.59 -33.70 27.66
C SER A 114 28.51 -34.56 28.53
N PRO A 115 29.26 -33.94 29.47
CA PRO A 115 30.25 -34.65 30.31
C PRO A 115 29.60 -35.58 31.32
N ARG A 116 28.30 -35.45 31.56
CA ARG A 116 27.53 -36.22 32.56
C ARG A 116 26.87 -37.46 32.02
N GLY A 117 26.96 -37.73 30.70
CA GLY A 117 26.26 -38.84 30.08
C GLY A 117 24.72 -38.70 30.16
N ASP A 118 24.23 -37.43 30.28
CA ASP A 118 22.80 -37.17 30.30
C ASP A 118 22.14 -37.77 29.04
N ALA A 119 21.00 -38.41 29.23
CA ALA A 119 20.30 -39.01 28.13
C ALA A 119 19.98 -37.96 27.03
N PRO A 120 20.17 -38.27 25.73
CA PRO A 120 19.91 -37.34 24.62
C PRO A 120 18.53 -36.68 24.68
N ILE A 121 17.58 -37.39 25.27
CA ILE A 121 16.20 -36.90 25.46
C ILE A 121 16.15 -35.71 26.42
N HIS A 122 16.97 -35.70 27.48
CA HIS A 122 17.02 -34.60 28.45
C HIS A 122 17.46 -33.30 27.77
N GLU A 123 18.49 -33.34 26.94
CA GLU A 123 18.95 -32.17 26.18
C GLU A 123 17.90 -31.68 25.19
N ALA A 124 17.21 -32.58 24.49
CA ALA A 124 16.13 -32.24 23.56
C ALA A 124 14.94 -31.58 24.28
N LEU A 125 14.52 -32.13 25.44
CA LEU A 125 13.43 -31.60 26.24
C LEU A 125 13.77 -30.22 26.85
N LEU A 126 14.97 -30.06 27.38
CA LEU A 126 15.41 -28.80 28.00
C LEU A 126 15.44 -27.68 26.96
N ARG A 127 15.92 -27.96 25.76
CA ARG A 127 15.91 -27.01 24.65
C ARG A 127 14.48 -26.65 24.20
N GLY A 128 13.63 -27.65 24.08
CA GLY A 128 12.21 -27.44 23.75
C GLY A 128 11.53 -26.53 24.79
N TYR A 129 11.72 -26.82 26.08
CA TYR A 129 11.18 -26.06 27.18
C TYR A 129 11.64 -24.58 27.18
N MET A 130 12.96 -24.34 27.06
CA MET A 130 13.49 -22.98 27.03
C MET A 130 13.05 -22.19 25.80
N ASN A 131 12.95 -22.84 24.66
CA ASN A 131 12.42 -22.22 23.46
C ASN A 131 10.94 -21.84 23.61
N LEU A 132 10.10 -22.72 24.18
CA LEU A 132 8.69 -22.45 24.48
C LEU A 132 8.52 -21.27 25.45
N LEU A 133 9.33 -21.22 26.52
CA LEU A 133 9.31 -20.09 27.45
C LEU A 133 9.71 -18.78 26.77
N GLY A 134 10.72 -18.78 25.91
CA GLY A 134 11.13 -17.60 25.16
C GLY A 134 10.05 -17.12 24.19
N ILE A 135 9.40 -18.04 23.48
CA ILE A 135 8.28 -17.72 22.59
C ILE A 135 7.09 -17.16 23.38
N ALA A 136 6.72 -17.82 24.49
CA ALA A 136 5.62 -17.36 25.34
C ALA A 136 5.88 -15.96 25.91
N ALA A 137 7.09 -15.70 26.39
CA ALA A 137 7.49 -14.38 26.87
C ALA A 137 7.40 -13.32 25.75
N ALA A 138 7.84 -13.63 24.52
CA ALA A 138 7.76 -12.73 23.40
C ALA A 138 6.31 -12.41 23.01
N LEU A 139 5.43 -13.42 23.01
CA LEU A 139 4.00 -13.24 22.75
C LEU A 139 3.32 -12.37 23.81
N ILE A 140 3.61 -12.63 25.10
CA ILE A 140 3.05 -11.82 26.20
C ILE A 140 3.51 -10.36 26.06
N VAL A 141 4.78 -10.11 25.83
CA VAL A 141 5.30 -8.76 25.66
C VAL A 141 4.67 -8.07 24.45
N ASN A 142 4.57 -8.75 23.32
CA ASN A 142 3.96 -8.17 22.11
C ASN A 142 2.45 -7.91 22.26
N LEU A 143 1.75 -8.75 23.02
CA LEU A 143 0.30 -8.61 23.26
C LEU A 143 -0.01 -7.51 24.29
N VAL A 144 0.81 -7.40 25.37
CA VAL A 144 0.51 -6.52 26.51
C VAL A 144 1.18 -5.16 26.37
N PHE A 145 2.46 -5.11 26.01
CA PHE A 145 3.22 -3.86 26.00
C PHE A 145 3.17 -3.13 24.67
N TRP A 146 3.01 -3.84 23.54
CA TRP A 146 3.04 -3.22 22.23
C TRP A 146 2.05 -3.89 21.26
N PRO A 147 0.73 -3.76 21.48
CA PRO A 147 -0.28 -4.39 20.63
C PRO A 147 -0.37 -3.68 19.27
N TYR A 148 0.58 -3.97 18.38
CA TYR A 148 0.64 -3.40 17.05
C TYR A 148 -0.19 -4.25 16.08
N HIS A 149 -1.45 -3.89 15.92
CA HIS A 149 -2.38 -4.62 15.06
C HIS A 149 -2.21 -4.24 13.59
N ALA A 150 -1.93 -5.21 12.73
CA ALA A 150 -1.77 -5.01 11.29
C ALA A 150 -3.02 -4.36 10.65
N ARG A 151 -4.22 -4.71 11.13
CA ARG A 151 -5.49 -4.11 10.71
C ARG A 151 -5.52 -2.60 10.93
N THR A 152 -5.11 -2.14 12.10
CA THR A 152 -5.09 -0.71 12.43
C THR A 152 -4.07 0.02 11.56
N GLN A 153 -2.91 -0.57 11.37
CA GLN A 153 -1.86 0.00 10.52
C GLN A 153 -2.28 0.07 9.05
N LEU A 154 -2.98 -0.95 8.56
CA LEU A 154 -3.52 -0.91 7.21
C LEU A 154 -4.50 0.26 7.03
N MET A 155 -5.38 0.52 8.00
CA MET A 155 -6.31 1.64 7.93
C MET A 155 -5.57 2.99 7.89
N TYR A 156 -4.53 3.17 8.71
CA TYR A 156 -3.69 4.37 8.66
C TYR A 156 -2.96 4.51 7.32
N LYS A 157 -2.38 3.43 6.81
CA LYS A 157 -1.67 3.44 5.53
C LYS A 157 -2.59 3.72 4.33
N LEU A 158 -3.80 3.16 4.32
CA LEU A 158 -4.81 3.45 3.29
C LEU A 158 -5.27 4.92 3.37
N SER A 159 -5.44 5.46 4.58
CA SER A 159 -5.73 6.88 4.78
C SER A 159 -4.61 7.78 4.27
N ASP A 160 -3.36 7.48 4.64
CA ASP A 160 -2.19 8.22 4.15
C ASP A 160 -2.11 8.17 2.61
N THR A 161 -2.37 7.00 2.02
CA THR A 161 -2.42 6.83 0.55
C THR A 161 -3.50 7.71 -0.07
N SER A 162 -4.71 7.75 0.51
CA SER A 162 -5.80 8.61 0.04
C SER A 162 -5.42 10.10 0.14
N THR A 163 -4.76 10.51 1.22
CA THR A 163 -4.26 11.89 1.40
C THR A 163 -3.17 12.24 0.39
N LEU A 164 -2.25 11.32 0.10
CA LEU A 164 -1.23 11.51 -0.93
C LEU A 164 -1.84 11.64 -2.32
N LEU A 165 -2.86 10.82 -2.65
CA LEU A 165 -3.61 10.91 -3.90
C LEU A 165 -4.34 12.25 -4.02
N GLN A 166 -4.97 12.71 -2.94
CA GLN A 166 -5.60 14.03 -2.86
C GLN A 166 -4.60 15.16 -3.16
N ASN A 167 -3.44 15.14 -2.50
CA ASN A 167 -2.39 16.14 -2.70
C ASN A 167 -1.82 16.11 -4.12
N TRP A 168 -1.64 14.92 -4.67
CA TRP A 168 -1.17 14.73 -6.03
C TRP A 168 -2.16 15.31 -7.05
N TYR A 169 -3.46 14.97 -6.90
CA TYR A 169 -4.52 15.50 -7.77
C TYR A 169 -4.66 17.02 -7.64
N LEU A 170 -4.61 17.55 -6.42
CA LEU A 170 -4.68 18.99 -6.17
C LEU A 170 -3.49 19.74 -6.79
N THR A 171 -2.29 19.17 -6.72
CA THR A 171 -1.10 19.75 -7.35
C THR A 171 -1.24 19.80 -8.86
N MET A 172 -1.75 18.73 -9.48
CA MET A 172 -2.04 18.67 -10.91
C MET A 172 -3.13 19.68 -11.29
N ALA A 173 -4.21 19.76 -10.52
CA ALA A 173 -5.30 20.69 -10.76
C ALA A 173 -4.84 22.16 -10.65
N ARG A 174 -4.04 22.49 -9.63
CA ARG A 174 -3.46 23.85 -9.49
C ARG A 174 -2.57 24.22 -10.66
N GLN A 175 -1.76 23.30 -11.15
CA GLN A 175 -0.94 23.54 -12.32
C GLN A 175 -1.81 23.88 -13.53
N MET A 176 -2.88 23.13 -13.73
CA MET A 176 -3.82 23.35 -14.82
C MET A 176 -4.52 24.70 -14.74
N LEU A 177 -4.99 25.09 -13.53
CA LEU A 177 -5.80 26.30 -13.33
C LEU A 177 -4.99 27.60 -13.38
N TYR A 178 -3.75 27.61 -12.85
CA TYR A 178 -3.05 28.86 -12.57
C TYR A 178 -1.78 29.11 -13.40
N ARG A 179 -1.20 28.12 -14.03
CA ARG A 179 0.14 28.26 -14.63
C ARG A 179 0.25 27.90 -16.09
N GLY A 180 -0.86 27.47 -16.73
CA GLY A 180 -0.74 26.91 -18.07
C GLY A 180 0.48 26.00 -18.08
N PHE A 181 0.38 24.77 -18.36
CA PHE A 181 1.33 23.65 -18.20
C PHE A 181 2.83 23.87 -18.55
N LYS A 182 3.41 25.01 -18.27
CA LYS A 182 4.86 25.17 -18.34
C LYS A 182 5.50 24.24 -17.32
N SER A 183 5.89 23.08 -17.79
CA SER A 183 6.62 22.07 -17.04
C SER A 183 7.93 22.66 -16.53
N SER A 184 8.00 22.95 -15.23
CA SER A 184 9.26 23.32 -14.59
C SER A 184 9.95 22.03 -14.12
N PRO A 185 11.29 21.91 -14.24
CA PRO A 185 12.01 20.72 -13.76
C PRO A 185 11.77 20.42 -12.27
N LYS A 186 11.58 21.46 -11.46
CA LYS A 186 11.25 21.32 -10.03
C LYS A 186 9.87 20.68 -9.80
N LEU A 187 8.90 20.99 -10.65
CA LEU A 187 7.57 20.44 -10.54
C LEU A 187 7.54 18.96 -10.96
N GLN A 188 8.27 18.61 -12.01
CA GLN A 188 8.43 17.22 -12.44
C GLN A 188 9.12 16.38 -11.35
N ALA A 189 10.17 16.89 -10.71
CA ALA A 189 10.81 16.23 -9.57
C ALA A 189 9.82 16.00 -8.41
N GLY A 190 8.97 16.99 -8.10
CA GLY A 190 7.92 16.87 -7.07
C GLY A 190 6.89 15.79 -7.39
N TYR A 191 6.48 15.65 -8.67
CA TYR A 191 5.58 14.56 -9.08
C TYR A 191 6.22 13.18 -8.94
N ILE A 192 7.49 13.03 -9.34
CA ILE A 192 8.23 11.78 -9.22
C ILE A 192 8.36 11.37 -7.75
N GLU A 193 8.62 12.32 -6.86
CA GLU A 193 8.72 12.04 -5.42
C GLU A 193 7.38 11.61 -4.82
N LEU A 194 6.29 12.31 -5.16
CA LEU A 194 4.94 11.92 -4.73
C LEU A 194 4.55 10.55 -5.29
N GLU A 195 4.83 10.27 -6.56
CA GLU A 195 4.58 8.97 -7.17
C GLU A 195 5.32 7.85 -6.44
N LYS A 196 6.61 8.05 -6.18
CA LYS A 196 7.43 7.10 -5.41
C LYS A 196 6.87 6.86 -4.01
N SER A 197 6.42 7.93 -3.34
CA SER A 197 5.80 7.84 -2.02
C SER A 197 4.50 7.03 -2.05
N ILE A 198 3.61 7.30 -3.02
CA ILE A 198 2.35 6.56 -3.17
C ILE A 198 2.62 5.07 -3.44
N ARG A 199 3.55 4.75 -4.35
CA ARG A 199 3.92 3.35 -4.63
C ARG A 199 4.45 2.64 -3.40
N LEU A 200 5.29 3.31 -2.59
CA LEU A 200 5.81 2.76 -1.35
C LEU A 200 4.68 2.47 -0.34
N HIS A 201 3.71 3.38 -0.21
CA HIS A 201 2.55 3.19 0.65
C HIS A 201 1.68 2.02 0.16
N LEU A 202 1.40 1.92 -1.14
CA LEU A 202 0.65 0.81 -1.73
C LEU A 202 1.33 -0.54 -1.49
N THR A 203 2.65 -0.63 -1.73
CA THR A 203 3.42 -1.85 -1.44
C THR A 203 3.37 -2.22 0.05
N SER A 204 3.42 -1.23 0.94
CA SER A 204 3.28 -1.43 2.39
C SER A 204 1.87 -1.93 2.77
N CYS A 205 0.82 -1.43 2.12
CA CYS A 205 -0.55 -1.89 2.31
C CYS A 205 -0.71 -3.35 1.87
N GLU A 206 -0.14 -3.74 0.73
CA GLU A 206 -0.15 -5.13 0.24
C GLU A 206 0.54 -6.07 1.24
N ALA A 207 1.70 -5.67 1.77
CA ALA A 207 2.41 -6.45 2.78
C ALA A 207 1.57 -6.63 4.06
N LEU A 208 0.93 -5.56 4.55
CA LEU A 208 0.05 -5.63 5.72
C LEU A 208 -1.19 -6.51 5.49
N MET A 209 -1.78 -6.50 4.30
CA MET A 209 -2.93 -7.36 3.96
C MET A 209 -2.59 -8.84 4.04
N ARG A 210 -1.38 -9.23 3.64
CA ARG A 210 -0.90 -10.61 3.79
C ARG A 210 -0.82 -11.03 5.26
N VAL A 211 -0.41 -10.11 6.13
CA VAL A 211 -0.26 -10.36 7.58
C VAL A 211 -1.61 -10.44 8.30
N ILE A 212 -2.60 -9.62 7.91
CA ILE A 212 -3.94 -9.60 8.53
C ILE A 212 -4.62 -10.96 8.50
N SER A 213 -4.37 -11.78 7.48
CA SER A 213 -4.95 -13.12 7.38
C SER A 213 -4.52 -14.03 8.53
N SER A 214 -3.30 -13.87 9.04
CA SER A 214 -2.71 -14.64 10.14
C SER A 214 -2.96 -14.04 11.52
N GLU A 215 -3.47 -12.80 11.61
CA GLU A 215 -3.72 -12.13 12.88
C GLU A 215 -4.90 -12.78 13.64
N LEU A 216 -4.71 -13.10 14.91
CA LEU A 216 -5.80 -13.55 15.79
C LEU A 216 -6.71 -12.37 16.12
N SER A 217 -7.98 -12.47 15.77
CA SER A 217 -8.98 -11.46 16.08
C SER A 217 -10.27 -12.11 16.51
N LEU A 218 -10.80 -11.64 17.64
CA LEU A 218 -12.12 -12.03 18.13
C LEU A 218 -13.27 -11.39 17.32
N VAL A 219 -12.95 -10.34 16.55
CA VAL A 219 -13.90 -9.61 15.70
C VAL A 219 -13.76 -10.07 14.26
N PRO A 220 -14.86 -10.25 13.51
CA PRO A 220 -14.82 -10.60 12.10
C PRO A 220 -13.94 -9.63 11.32
N LYS A 221 -13.07 -10.19 10.46
CA LYS A 221 -12.14 -9.40 9.65
C LYS A 221 -12.78 -9.10 8.31
N PRO A 222 -13.03 -7.83 7.94
CA PRO A 222 -13.57 -7.48 6.63
C PRO A 222 -12.45 -7.45 5.56
N ILE A 223 -11.64 -8.52 5.47
CA ILE A 223 -10.46 -8.58 4.59
C ILE A 223 -10.84 -8.31 3.13
N LYS A 224 -11.97 -8.90 2.67
CA LYS A 224 -12.44 -8.73 1.29
C LYS A 224 -12.77 -7.27 0.96
N ILE A 225 -13.34 -6.54 1.93
CA ILE A 225 -13.70 -5.13 1.75
C ILE A 225 -12.42 -4.28 1.73
N MET A 226 -11.50 -4.52 2.66
CA MET A 226 -10.21 -3.82 2.70
C MET A 226 -9.40 -4.04 1.42
N HIS A 227 -9.45 -5.24 0.86
CA HIS A 227 -8.78 -5.55 -0.41
C HIS A 227 -9.41 -4.76 -1.57
N ARG A 228 -10.74 -4.70 -1.65
CA ARG A 228 -11.42 -3.89 -2.66
C ARG A 228 -11.14 -2.39 -2.51
N ILE A 229 -11.08 -1.88 -1.28
CA ILE A 229 -10.69 -0.48 -1.03
C ILE A 229 -9.28 -0.22 -1.57
N PHE A 230 -8.36 -1.12 -1.30
CA PHE A 230 -6.99 -1.03 -1.82
C PHE A 230 -6.96 -1.06 -3.35
N GLU A 231 -7.67 -1.99 -4.00
CA GLU A 231 -7.77 -2.09 -5.46
C GLU A 231 -8.30 -0.80 -6.10
N HIS A 232 -9.33 -0.17 -5.50
CA HIS A 232 -9.85 1.11 -5.99
C HIS A 232 -8.86 2.26 -5.81
N LEU A 233 -8.11 2.32 -4.71
CA LEU A 233 -7.08 3.35 -4.52
C LEU A 233 -5.91 3.17 -5.51
N GLU A 234 -5.50 1.94 -5.78
CA GLU A 234 -4.49 1.62 -6.80
C GLU A 234 -4.98 1.98 -8.22
N MET A 235 -6.24 1.68 -8.52
CA MET A 235 -6.89 2.07 -9.79
C MET A 235 -6.93 3.59 -9.94
N ILE A 236 -7.36 4.34 -8.92
CA ILE A 236 -7.40 5.80 -8.92
C ILE A 236 -5.99 6.37 -9.15
N PHE A 237 -4.98 5.80 -8.51
CA PHE A 237 -3.58 6.21 -8.74
C PHE A 237 -3.17 6.03 -10.20
N THR A 238 -3.45 4.87 -10.78
CA THR A 238 -3.14 4.59 -12.19
C THR A 238 -3.89 5.54 -13.13
N LEU A 239 -5.17 5.81 -12.86
CA LEU A 239 -5.96 6.74 -13.63
C LEU A 239 -5.44 8.18 -13.52
N PHE A 240 -4.99 8.61 -12.34
CA PHE A 240 -4.38 9.92 -12.16
C PHE A 240 -3.07 10.05 -12.96
N MET A 241 -2.25 9.01 -12.99
CA MET A 241 -1.04 8.99 -13.81
C MET A 241 -1.38 9.11 -15.30
N THR A 242 -2.37 8.36 -15.76
CA THR A 242 -2.85 8.40 -17.15
C THR A 242 -3.43 9.77 -17.50
N LEU A 243 -4.22 10.35 -16.59
CA LEU A 243 -4.79 11.70 -16.75
C LEU A 243 -3.70 12.76 -16.89
N ARG A 244 -2.65 12.67 -16.08
CA ARG A 244 -1.49 13.57 -16.18
C ARG A 244 -0.82 13.46 -17.55
N MET A 245 -0.55 12.22 -18.01
CA MET A 245 0.08 11.99 -19.31
C MET A 245 -0.79 12.54 -20.47
N CYS A 246 -2.09 12.31 -20.39
CA CYS A 246 -3.05 12.83 -21.36
C CYS A 246 -3.00 14.37 -21.41
N ARG A 247 -3.04 15.03 -20.25
CA ARG A 247 -2.98 16.50 -20.15
C ARG A 247 -1.64 17.11 -20.58
N GLU A 248 -0.54 16.46 -20.29
CA GLU A 248 0.78 16.91 -20.77
C GLU A 248 0.85 16.89 -22.30
N GLN A 249 0.15 15.98 -22.96
CA GLN A 249 0.05 15.90 -24.42
C GLN A 249 -0.91 16.94 -25.00
N GLU A 250 -2.09 17.12 -24.39
CA GLU A 250 -3.11 18.11 -24.80
C GLU A 250 -2.55 19.54 -24.81
N TYR A 251 -1.69 19.88 -23.88
CA TYR A 251 -1.03 21.19 -23.81
C TYR A 251 -0.10 21.50 -24.96
N ARG A 252 0.42 20.48 -25.61
CA ARG A 252 1.26 20.64 -26.80
C ARG A 252 0.45 21.00 -28.03
N THR A 253 -0.85 20.68 -28.03
CA THR A 253 -1.73 20.87 -29.19
C THR A 253 -2.48 22.20 -29.19
N GLY A 254 -2.59 22.90 -28.05
CA GLY A 254 -3.14 24.28 -28.00
C GLY A 254 -4.65 24.37 -27.83
N SER A 255 -5.31 23.34 -27.29
CA SER A 255 -6.76 23.30 -27.01
C SER A 255 -7.20 24.12 -25.77
N GLU A 256 -6.35 25.05 -25.32
CA GLU A 256 -6.56 25.85 -24.11
C GLU A 256 -7.92 26.59 -24.07
N LEU A 257 -8.44 27.01 -25.20
CA LEU A 257 -9.66 27.84 -25.26
C LEU A 257 -10.92 27.07 -24.82
N ALA A 258 -11.04 25.81 -25.22
CA ALA A 258 -12.18 24.96 -24.83
C ALA A 258 -12.17 24.66 -23.31
N VAL A 259 -10.99 24.53 -22.74
CA VAL A 259 -10.79 24.29 -21.30
C VAL A 259 -11.15 25.51 -20.47
N LEU A 260 -10.83 26.74 -20.96
CA LEU A 260 -11.10 27.99 -20.25
C LEU A 260 -12.61 28.28 -20.12
N GLN A 261 -13.42 27.90 -21.12
CA GLN A 261 -14.87 28.11 -21.07
C GLN A 261 -15.57 27.34 -19.95
N VAL A 262 -15.07 26.15 -19.60
CA VAL A 262 -15.65 25.27 -18.58
C VAL A 262 -14.89 25.29 -17.26
N LEU A 263 -14.03 26.30 -17.05
CA LEU A 263 -13.12 26.36 -15.91
C LEU A 263 -13.84 26.28 -14.56
N HIS A 264 -14.97 26.97 -14.40
CA HIS A 264 -15.75 26.97 -13.15
C HIS A 264 -16.34 25.56 -12.84
N LEU A 265 -16.85 24.86 -13.84
CA LEU A 265 -17.37 23.49 -13.67
C LEU A 265 -16.23 22.51 -13.34
N ARG A 266 -15.06 22.70 -13.95
CA ARG A 266 -13.87 21.91 -13.60
C ARG A 266 -13.42 22.18 -12.17
N GLN A 267 -13.54 23.39 -11.65
CA GLN A 267 -13.23 23.71 -10.25
C GLN A 267 -14.19 22.99 -9.29
N GLU A 268 -15.48 22.92 -9.62
CA GLU A 268 -16.46 22.14 -8.83
C GLU A 268 -16.15 20.65 -8.84
N LEU A 269 -15.83 20.09 -10.00
CA LEU A 269 -15.42 18.68 -10.10
C LEU A 269 -14.15 18.41 -9.30
N ILE A 270 -13.14 19.27 -9.39
CA ILE A 270 -11.89 19.13 -8.61
C ILE A 270 -12.21 19.17 -7.12
N SER A 271 -13.05 20.09 -6.68
CA SER A 271 -13.42 20.24 -5.27
C SER A 271 -14.15 19.00 -4.76
N SER A 272 -15.06 18.42 -5.55
CA SER A 272 -15.81 17.22 -5.17
C SER A 272 -14.89 15.98 -5.10
N VAL A 273 -13.98 15.78 -6.06
CA VAL A 273 -13.01 14.69 -6.04
C VAL A 273 -12.07 14.78 -4.83
N VAL A 274 -11.57 16.00 -4.54
CA VAL A 274 -10.71 16.27 -3.39
C VAL A 274 -11.46 16.00 -2.08
N LEU A 275 -12.73 16.43 -2.00
CA LEU A 275 -13.59 16.19 -0.84
C LEU A 275 -13.82 14.69 -0.60
N ASP A 276 -14.13 13.94 -1.65
CA ASP A 276 -14.35 12.49 -1.55
C ASP A 276 -13.11 11.75 -1.05
N LEU A 277 -11.92 12.05 -1.59
CA LEU A 277 -10.66 11.47 -1.13
C LEU A 277 -10.35 11.86 0.33
N TRP A 278 -10.63 13.11 0.71
CA TRP A 278 -10.46 13.58 2.09
C TRP A 278 -11.40 12.85 3.05
N LEU A 279 -12.67 12.70 2.68
CA LEU A 279 -13.66 11.97 3.49
C LEU A 279 -13.26 10.51 3.68
N VAL A 280 -12.78 9.86 2.62
CA VAL A 280 -12.25 8.49 2.71
C VAL A 280 -11.08 8.44 3.68
N ALA A 281 -10.11 9.35 3.56
CA ALA A 281 -8.96 9.39 4.46
C ALA A 281 -9.38 9.60 5.92
N GLN A 282 -10.22 10.61 6.18
CA GLN A 282 -10.67 10.93 7.54
C GLN A 282 -11.52 9.82 8.16
N SER A 283 -12.42 9.22 7.39
CA SER A 283 -13.26 8.13 7.89
C SER A 283 -12.44 6.88 8.27
N MET A 284 -11.33 6.61 7.56
CA MET A 284 -10.42 5.51 7.91
C MET A 284 -9.70 5.75 9.24
N ILE A 285 -9.26 6.98 9.53
CA ILE A 285 -8.58 7.35 10.78
C ILE A 285 -9.56 7.38 11.94
N THR A 286 -10.63 8.15 11.78
CA THR A 286 -11.59 8.42 12.86
C THR A 286 -12.57 7.29 13.10
N ARG A 287 -12.69 6.36 12.13
CA ARG A 287 -13.73 5.32 12.08
C ARG A 287 -15.14 5.91 12.16
N ALA A 288 -15.28 7.16 11.75
CA ALA A 288 -16.56 7.85 11.74
C ALA A 288 -17.40 7.38 10.55
N ARG A 289 -18.73 7.37 10.78
CA ARG A 289 -19.69 7.07 9.73
C ARG A 289 -19.70 8.18 8.69
N LEU A 290 -19.87 7.81 7.43
CA LEU A 290 -19.97 8.77 6.33
C LEU A 290 -21.32 9.49 6.32
N PRO A 291 -21.38 10.76 5.93
CA PRO A 291 -22.63 11.49 5.75
C PRO A 291 -23.50 10.84 4.66
N GLN A 292 -24.81 10.92 4.86
CA GLN A 292 -25.76 10.35 3.91
C GLN A 292 -25.80 11.13 2.59
N SER A 293 -25.80 12.47 2.67
CA SER A 293 -25.77 13.35 1.51
C SER A 293 -24.38 13.93 1.31
N LEU A 294 -23.78 13.62 0.18
CA LEU A 294 -22.52 14.19 -0.31
C LEU A 294 -22.79 14.90 -1.63
N PRO A 295 -22.03 15.94 -1.98
CA PRO A 295 -22.04 16.48 -3.32
C PRO A 295 -21.79 15.35 -4.32
N SER A 296 -22.62 15.28 -5.38
CA SER A 296 -22.48 14.20 -6.36
C SER A 296 -21.36 14.53 -7.33
N THR A 297 -20.21 13.91 -7.15
CA THR A 297 -19.05 14.02 -8.06
C THR A 297 -19.43 13.59 -9.48
N LYS A 298 -20.34 12.61 -9.59
CA LYS A 298 -20.90 12.18 -10.88
C LYS A 298 -21.65 13.29 -11.59
N ARG A 299 -22.50 14.03 -10.87
CA ARG A 299 -23.25 15.16 -11.44
C ARG A 299 -22.32 16.27 -11.93
N SER A 300 -21.34 16.66 -11.11
CA SER A 300 -20.34 17.66 -11.52
C SER A 300 -19.54 17.20 -12.76
N MET A 301 -19.27 15.89 -12.88
CA MET A 301 -18.64 15.33 -14.06
C MET A 301 -19.54 15.39 -15.31
N GLU A 302 -20.82 15.02 -15.20
CA GLU A 302 -21.79 15.08 -16.29
C GLU A 302 -21.99 16.53 -16.79
N GLU A 303 -21.98 17.51 -15.89
CA GLU A 303 -22.05 18.94 -16.21
C GLU A 303 -20.80 19.40 -16.98
N VAL A 304 -19.58 18.97 -16.56
CA VAL A 304 -18.34 19.26 -17.29
C VAL A 304 -18.36 18.66 -18.69
N ILE A 305 -18.78 17.38 -18.83
CA ILE A 305 -18.83 16.70 -20.13
C ILE A 305 -19.80 17.42 -21.08
N SER A 306 -21.02 17.73 -20.62
CA SER A 306 -22.04 18.36 -21.43
C SER A 306 -21.64 19.78 -21.87
N ALA A 307 -21.07 20.58 -20.95
CA ALA A 307 -20.59 21.92 -21.26
C ALA A 307 -19.39 21.92 -22.21
N THR A 308 -18.46 20.97 -22.05
CA THR A 308 -17.33 20.86 -22.97
C THR A 308 -17.77 20.44 -24.37
N ALA A 309 -18.75 19.52 -24.49
CA ALA A 309 -19.28 19.09 -25.75
C ALA A 309 -20.00 20.27 -26.51
N LEU A 310 -20.76 21.09 -25.80
CA LEU A 310 -21.40 22.28 -26.34
C LEU A 310 -20.37 23.33 -26.77
N GLY A 311 -19.39 23.66 -25.94
CA GLY A 311 -18.35 24.62 -26.27
C GLY A 311 -17.50 24.19 -27.47
N TYR A 312 -17.21 22.88 -27.58
CA TYR A 312 -16.51 22.35 -28.74
C TYR A 312 -17.33 22.44 -30.02
N HIS A 313 -18.64 22.17 -29.96
CA HIS A 313 -19.52 22.31 -31.11
C HIS A 313 -19.60 23.77 -31.60
N GLU A 314 -19.62 24.75 -30.70
CA GLU A 314 -19.55 26.16 -31.05
C GLU A 314 -18.22 26.52 -31.71
N LEU A 315 -17.09 26.09 -31.17
CA LEU A 315 -15.78 26.38 -31.74
C LEU A 315 -15.59 25.78 -33.13
N VAL A 316 -16.11 24.58 -33.39
CA VAL A 316 -16.08 23.94 -34.70
C VAL A 316 -17.01 24.68 -35.70
N TYR A 317 -18.17 25.11 -35.23
CA TYR A 317 -19.15 25.84 -36.06
C TYR A 317 -18.61 27.22 -36.49
N TYR A 318 -17.97 27.98 -35.56
CA TYR A 318 -17.42 29.30 -35.87
C TYR A 318 -16.12 29.23 -36.69
N ASN A 319 -15.36 28.18 -36.61
CA ASN A 319 -14.14 27.97 -37.42
C ASN A 319 -14.43 27.29 -38.77
N SER A 320 -15.68 26.98 -39.09
CA SER A 320 -16.07 26.43 -40.37
C SER A 320 -15.88 27.50 -41.47
N PRO A 321 -15.19 27.15 -42.58
CA PRO A 321 -14.90 28.12 -43.66
C PRO A 321 -16.12 28.79 -44.32
N ASN A 322 -17.29 28.27 -44.05
CA ASN A 322 -18.56 28.81 -44.58
C ASN A 322 -19.13 29.97 -43.74
N ASN A 323 -18.58 30.33 -42.58
CA ASN A 323 -19.14 31.32 -41.66
C ASN A 323 -18.25 32.57 -41.45
N ILE A 324 -17.50 33.00 -42.46
CA ILE A 324 -16.53 34.13 -42.37
C ILE A 324 -17.20 35.52 -42.20
N SER A 325 -18.57 35.62 -42.22
CA SER A 325 -19.26 36.92 -42.26
C SER A 325 -20.01 37.32 -40.98
N SER A 326 -19.96 36.62 -39.91
CA SER A 326 -20.67 37.03 -38.68
C SER A 326 -19.73 37.41 -37.54
N GLN A 327 -19.91 38.64 -37.07
CA GLN A 327 -19.24 39.31 -35.95
C GLN A 327 -19.06 38.38 -34.75
N ARG A 328 -17.81 38.37 -34.23
CA ARG A 328 -17.49 37.71 -32.95
C ARG A 328 -18.35 38.25 -31.81
N PRO A 329 -19.10 37.45 -31.08
CA PRO A 329 -19.70 37.89 -29.84
C PRO A 329 -18.57 38.16 -28.84
N ILE A 330 -18.47 39.41 -28.38
CA ILE A 330 -17.64 39.82 -27.25
C ILE A 330 -18.36 39.26 -26.03
N TYR A 331 -17.78 38.25 -25.42
CA TYR A 331 -18.25 37.71 -24.13
C TYR A 331 -17.72 38.62 -23.02
N ASP A 332 -18.54 39.58 -22.60
CA ASP A 332 -18.33 40.39 -21.38
C ASP A 332 -18.76 39.61 -20.14
N GLY A 333 -17.93 38.66 -19.75
CA GLY A 333 -18.04 38.02 -18.44
C GLY A 333 -17.35 38.86 -17.35
N PRO A 334 -17.97 39.09 -16.18
CA PRO A 334 -17.48 40.04 -15.16
C PRO A 334 -16.18 39.63 -14.43
N PHE A 335 -15.49 38.59 -14.85
CA PHE A 335 -14.33 38.04 -14.12
C PHE A 335 -12.98 38.05 -14.86
N LEU A 336 -12.89 38.56 -16.10
CA LEU A 336 -11.61 38.67 -16.80
C LEU A 336 -11.12 40.11 -16.77
N ARG A 337 -10.46 40.54 -15.68
CA ARG A 337 -9.57 41.71 -15.72
C ARG A 337 -8.44 41.41 -16.68
N GLN A 338 -8.38 42.26 -17.71
CA GLN A 338 -7.33 42.34 -18.72
C GLN A 338 -5.96 42.52 -18.06
N GLU A 339 -5.23 41.45 -17.80
CA GLU A 339 -3.77 41.56 -17.65
C GLU A 339 -3.11 40.40 -18.39
N ALA A 340 -2.38 40.79 -19.45
CA ALA A 340 -1.34 40.06 -20.14
C ALA A 340 -1.73 38.88 -21.05
N TYR A 341 -2.37 39.20 -22.19
CA TYR A 341 -2.19 38.33 -23.37
C TYR A 341 -1.15 38.94 -24.32
N PRO A 342 -0.10 38.24 -24.72
CA PRO A 342 0.81 38.70 -25.76
C PRO A 342 0.06 38.72 -27.08
N LYS A 343 0.08 39.87 -27.78
CA LYS A 343 -0.44 40.03 -29.15
C LYS A 343 0.25 39.01 -30.05
N LEU A 344 -0.50 38.02 -30.57
CA LEU A 344 -0.02 37.18 -31.66
C LEU A 344 0.12 38.08 -32.91
N SER A 345 1.35 38.28 -33.33
CA SER A 345 1.71 38.94 -34.60
C SER A 345 1.16 38.09 -35.75
N SER A 346 0.26 38.69 -36.52
CA SER A 346 -0.22 38.16 -37.80
C SER A 346 0.83 38.34 -38.87
N THR A 347 1.58 37.30 -39.23
CA THR A 347 2.21 37.16 -40.54
C THR A 347 2.48 35.68 -40.84
N SER A 348 1.77 35.10 -41.77
CA SER A 348 2.25 34.42 -42.98
C SER A 348 1.32 33.34 -43.57
N SER A 349 1.21 33.38 -44.87
CA SER A 349 0.90 32.34 -45.88
C SER A 349 -0.42 31.55 -45.83
N TYR A 350 -1.26 31.91 -46.76
CA TYR A 350 -2.54 31.33 -47.12
C TYR A 350 -2.38 30.12 -48.07
N GLY A 351 -2.02 28.98 -47.63
CA GLY A 351 -1.94 27.84 -48.54
C GLY A 351 -1.97 26.45 -47.90
N GLU A 352 -1.35 26.33 -46.78
CA GLU A 352 -1.22 25.03 -46.09
C GLU A 352 -2.20 24.85 -44.89
N ARG A 353 -3.01 25.84 -44.56
CA ARG A 353 -3.83 25.89 -43.33
C ARG A 353 -5.05 24.98 -43.32
N GLY A 354 -5.56 24.53 -44.46
CA GLY A 354 -6.80 23.76 -44.55
C GLY A 354 -6.65 22.32 -44.03
N TYR A 355 -5.58 21.65 -44.40
CA TYR A 355 -5.34 20.26 -43.99
C TYR A 355 -4.81 20.18 -42.54
N ALA A 356 -3.93 21.09 -42.16
CA ALA A 356 -3.39 21.15 -40.82
C ALA A 356 -4.41 21.55 -39.74
N SER A 357 -5.45 22.31 -40.10
CA SER A 357 -6.52 22.65 -39.16
C SER A 357 -7.47 21.49 -38.91
N HIS A 358 -7.75 20.65 -39.90
CA HIS A 358 -8.67 19.52 -39.78
C HIS A 358 -8.06 18.36 -38.99
N THR A 359 -6.80 18.08 -39.17
CA THR A 359 -6.05 17.08 -38.39
C THR A 359 -5.88 17.53 -36.93
N ARG A 360 -5.59 18.80 -36.69
CA ARG A 360 -5.49 19.39 -35.34
C ARG A 360 -6.79 19.28 -34.55
N THR A 361 -7.92 19.62 -35.16
CA THR A 361 -9.23 19.50 -34.50
C THR A 361 -9.60 18.07 -34.17
N MET A 362 -9.20 17.10 -34.98
CA MET A 362 -9.44 15.69 -34.71
C MET A 362 -8.59 15.16 -33.55
N GLU A 363 -7.32 15.53 -33.48
CA GLU A 363 -6.43 15.19 -32.36
C GLU A 363 -6.94 15.79 -31.03
N ASP A 364 -7.30 17.07 -31.02
CA ASP A 364 -7.85 17.75 -29.85
C ASP A 364 -9.13 17.07 -29.33
N THR A 365 -10.00 16.62 -30.24
CA THR A 365 -11.22 15.89 -29.88
C THR A 365 -10.90 14.54 -29.23
N MET A 366 -9.92 13.82 -29.77
CA MET A 366 -9.52 12.53 -29.22
C MET A 366 -8.94 12.67 -27.80
N PHE A 367 -8.13 13.72 -27.54
CA PHE A 367 -7.61 13.99 -26.21
C PHE A 367 -8.68 14.36 -25.21
N LEU A 368 -9.65 15.20 -25.59
CA LEU A 368 -10.79 15.54 -24.75
C LEU A 368 -11.66 14.31 -24.41
N LEU A 369 -11.92 13.45 -25.38
CA LEU A 369 -12.65 12.20 -25.15
C LEU A 369 -11.88 11.25 -24.23
N ALA A 370 -10.56 11.16 -24.40
CA ALA A 370 -9.70 10.37 -23.53
C ALA A 370 -9.71 10.93 -22.10
N GLU A 371 -9.57 12.24 -21.93
CA GLU A 371 -9.65 12.91 -20.62
C GLU A 371 -11.00 12.63 -19.95
N HIS A 372 -12.11 12.81 -20.67
CA HIS A 372 -13.45 12.54 -20.13
C HIS A 372 -13.65 11.09 -19.73
N SER A 373 -13.14 10.15 -20.53
CA SER A 373 -13.19 8.71 -20.22
C SER A 373 -12.44 8.40 -18.94
N ILE A 374 -11.23 8.95 -18.78
CA ILE A 374 -10.39 8.75 -17.58
C ILE A 374 -11.08 9.37 -16.36
N LEU A 375 -11.58 10.61 -16.46
CA LEU A 375 -12.31 11.28 -15.38
C LEU A 375 -13.57 10.52 -14.97
N SER A 376 -14.35 9.97 -15.92
CA SER A 376 -15.50 9.13 -15.62
C SER A 376 -15.12 7.87 -14.84
N GLN A 377 -14.01 7.24 -15.18
CA GLN A 377 -13.50 6.06 -14.46
C GLN A 377 -13.03 6.43 -13.06
N ILE A 378 -12.40 7.60 -12.88
CA ILE A 378 -12.00 8.11 -11.55
C ILE A 378 -13.23 8.32 -10.68
N VAL A 379 -14.25 9.00 -11.21
CA VAL A 379 -15.52 9.26 -10.50
C VAL A 379 -16.21 7.95 -10.12
N PHE A 380 -16.30 7.01 -11.05
CA PHE A 380 -16.87 5.69 -10.77
C PHE A 380 -16.11 4.95 -9.67
N SER A 381 -14.77 4.97 -9.72
CA SER A 381 -13.94 4.33 -8.68
C SER A 381 -14.09 5.00 -7.33
N LEU A 382 -14.25 6.32 -7.27
CA LEU A 382 -14.53 7.07 -6.04
C LEU A 382 -15.90 6.73 -5.46
N GLU A 383 -16.94 6.65 -6.29
CA GLU A 383 -18.28 6.25 -5.84
C GLU A 383 -18.28 4.84 -5.26
N CYS A 384 -17.61 3.89 -5.93
CA CYS A 384 -17.43 2.53 -5.40
C CYS A 384 -16.68 2.54 -4.07
N LEU A 385 -15.64 3.35 -3.96
CA LEU A 385 -14.84 3.49 -2.73
C LEU A 385 -15.69 4.04 -1.58
N LEU A 386 -16.49 5.09 -1.83
CA LEU A 386 -17.42 5.65 -0.83
C LEU A 386 -18.49 4.63 -0.41
N GLN A 387 -19.03 3.83 -1.33
CA GLN A 387 -19.97 2.77 -1.02
C GLN A 387 -19.33 1.68 -0.14
N LEU A 388 -18.11 1.26 -0.45
CA LEU A 388 -17.35 0.31 0.37
C LEU A 388 -17.09 0.85 1.77
N MET A 389 -16.77 2.14 1.89
CA MET A 389 -16.57 2.81 3.17
C MET A 389 -17.88 2.90 3.98
N ARG A 390 -19.02 3.23 3.34
CA ARG A 390 -20.34 3.19 3.97
C ARG A 390 -20.68 1.80 4.47
N PHE A 391 -20.41 0.77 3.69
CA PHE A 391 -20.64 -0.61 4.08
C PHE A 391 -19.76 -1.03 5.26
N MET A 392 -18.51 -0.59 5.31
CA MET A 392 -17.54 -0.96 6.35
C MET A 392 -17.79 -0.21 7.68
N LEU A 393 -18.09 1.08 7.63
CA LEU A 393 -18.17 1.97 8.79
C LEU A 393 -19.62 2.33 9.18
N GLY A 394 -20.53 2.15 8.27
CA GLY A 394 -21.94 2.55 8.42
C GLY A 394 -22.21 3.95 7.88
N GLU A 395 -23.48 4.30 7.82
CA GLU A 395 -24.00 5.59 7.32
C GLU A 395 -24.57 6.41 8.46
N LEU A 396 -24.24 7.70 8.52
CA LEU A 396 -24.90 8.66 9.41
C LEU A 396 -26.27 8.99 8.81
N ARG A 397 -27.33 8.43 9.36
CA ARG A 397 -28.69 8.84 9.02
C ARG A 397 -28.97 10.16 9.70
N LEU A 398 -29.29 11.20 8.93
CA LEU A 398 -29.93 12.38 9.45
C LEU A 398 -31.32 11.95 9.94
N VAL A 399 -31.50 11.91 11.24
CA VAL A 399 -32.82 11.71 11.86
C VAL A 399 -33.61 12.97 11.57
N ASN A 400 -34.65 12.86 10.71
CA ASN A 400 -35.65 13.91 10.52
C ASN A 400 -36.50 14.03 11.76
#